data_ac62edee6213ee572ea1cb0387476a7a
#
_entry.id   ac62edee6213ee572ea1cb0387476a7a
#
_cell.length_a   1.000
_cell.length_b   1.000
_cell.length_c   1.000
_cell.angle_alpha   90.00
_cell.angle_beta   90.00
_cell.angle_gamma   90.00
#
_symmetry.space_group_name_H-M   'P 1'
#
loop_
_entity.id
_entity.type
_entity.pdbx_description
1 polymer ?
#
loop_
_entity_poly.entity_id
_entity_poly.type
_entity_poly.pdbx_seq_one_letter_code
_entity_poly.pdbx_strand_id
1 'polypeptide(L)'
;MKGYLLVRSAGKSYGLPIGRVLEVGDATEVLHVPRKLPAVSGLTPLRGRLVPLIHLAAFLTGTEAPSAAAGGAGGGGGVRTVVLVELGASGRQVAFEVDDVDAVVRQQPLPVPRGQTLPWAAGVAEQEGGGLVPILDLDALGDRIA
;
A
#
# COMPACT_ATOMS: atom_id res chain seq x y z
N MET A 1 11.14 -6.31 -18.35
CA MET A 1 10.90 -7.29 -17.32
C MET A 1 10.01 -6.74 -16.22
N LYS A 2 9.09 -7.52 -15.80
CA LYS A 2 8.12 -7.06 -14.82
C LYS A 2 8.33 -7.78 -13.51
N GLY A 3 8.02 -7.12 -12.43
CA GLY A 3 8.14 -7.68 -11.12
C GLY A 3 7.28 -6.90 -10.14
N TYR A 4 7.29 -7.33 -8.93
CA TYR A 4 6.52 -6.66 -7.89
C TYR A 4 7.27 -6.70 -6.56
N LEU A 5 6.95 -5.73 -5.72
CA LEU A 5 7.45 -5.68 -4.37
C LEU A 5 6.45 -6.38 -3.48
N LEU A 6 6.90 -7.39 -2.76
CA LEU A 6 6.03 -8.16 -1.87
C LEU A 6 6.01 -7.47 -0.50
N VAL A 7 4.82 -7.10 -0.07
CA VAL A 7 4.62 -6.41 1.21
C VAL A 7 3.54 -7.13 2.02
N ARG A 8 3.53 -6.91 3.31
CA ARG A 8 2.48 -7.42 4.19
C ARG A 8 1.77 -6.28 4.88
N SER A 9 0.45 -6.39 4.99
CA SER A 9 -0.37 -5.43 5.71
C SER A 9 -1.55 -6.15 6.33
N ALA A 10 -1.77 -5.94 7.62
CA ALA A 10 -2.83 -6.59 8.40
C ALA A 10 -2.81 -8.12 8.25
N GLY A 11 -1.62 -8.70 8.24
CA GLY A 11 -1.45 -10.15 8.18
C GLY A 11 -1.60 -10.76 6.80
N LYS A 12 -1.77 -9.96 5.77
CA LYS A 12 -1.92 -10.45 4.40
C LYS A 12 -0.81 -9.91 3.51
N SER A 13 -0.48 -10.66 2.47
CA SER A 13 0.54 -10.28 1.52
C SER A 13 -0.07 -9.67 0.26
N TYR A 14 0.62 -8.67 -0.26
CA TYR A 14 0.21 -7.97 -1.48
C TYR A 14 1.44 -7.69 -2.33
N GLY A 15 1.26 -7.59 -3.64
CA GLY A 15 2.32 -7.20 -4.54
C GLY A 15 2.08 -5.81 -5.10
N LEU A 16 3.12 -5.00 -5.08
CA LEU A 16 3.09 -3.67 -5.68
C LEU A 16 3.92 -3.69 -6.95
N PRO A 17 3.34 -3.33 -8.12
CA PRO A 17 4.12 -3.32 -9.35
C PRO A 17 5.38 -2.48 -9.20
N ILE A 18 6.53 -3.07 -9.52
CA ILE A 18 7.80 -2.42 -9.25
C ILE A 18 7.98 -1.11 -10.03
N GLY A 19 7.39 -1.02 -11.20
CA GLY A 19 7.46 0.19 -12.01
C GLY A 19 6.74 1.39 -11.40
N ARG A 20 5.92 1.18 -10.40
CA ARG A 20 5.20 2.24 -9.70
C ARG A 20 5.79 2.55 -8.33
N VAL A 21 6.74 1.75 -7.87
CA VAL A 21 7.37 1.96 -6.58
C VAL A 21 8.52 2.95 -6.75
N LEU A 22 8.45 4.05 -6.00
CA LEU A 22 9.48 5.10 -6.05
C LEU A 22 10.54 4.88 -4.98
N GLU A 23 10.12 4.50 -3.79
CA GLU A 23 11.08 4.22 -2.72
C GLU A 23 10.41 3.47 -1.58
N VAL A 24 11.21 2.76 -0.80
CA VAL A 24 10.80 2.16 0.47
C VAL A 24 11.51 2.94 1.55
N GLY A 25 10.79 3.35 2.55
CA GLY A 25 11.37 4.16 3.61
C GLY A 25 10.58 4.09 4.90
N ASP A 26 10.88 5.02 5.78
CA ASP A 26 10.23 5.10 7.07
C ASP A 26 9.54 6.44 7.22
N ALA A 27 8.34 6.41 7.77
CA ALA A 27 7.64 7.62 8.17
C ALA A 27 7.77 7.78 9.67
N THR A 28 8.43 8.84 10.09
CA THR A 28 8.63 9.12 11.52
C THR A 28 7.70 10.21 12.01
N GLU A 29 7.06 10.90 11.08
CA GLU A 29 6.23 12.06 11.40
C GLU A 29 4.95 11.97 10.58
N VAL A 30 3.81 12.16 11.24
CA VAL A 30 2.51 12.13 10.57
C VAL A 30 1.73 13.36 11.01
N LEU A 31 1.34 14.18 10.05
CA LEU A 31 0.49 15.33 10.28
C LEU A 31 -0.97 14.90 10.12
N HIS A 32 -1.72 15.05 11.18
CA HIS A 32 -3.14 14.68 11.15
C HIS A 32 -3.94 15.77 10.46
N VAL A 33 -4.75 15.38 9.49
CA VAL A 33 -5.59 16.30 8.73
C VAL A 33 -7.00 15.72 8.66
N PRO A 34 -8.02 16.55 8.38
CA PRO A 34 -9.36 16.01 8.17
C PRO A 34 -9.34 14.98 7.05
N ARG A 35 -9.96 13.83 7.30
CA ARG A 35 -9.92 12.71 6.36
C ARG A 35 -11.10 12.76 5.42
N LYS A 36 -10.80 12.59 4.13
CA LYS A 36 -11.83 12.29 3.14
C LYS A 36 -12.04 10.78 3.02
N LEU A 37 -10.97 10.01 3.23
CA LEU A 37 -11.00 8.55 3.17
C LEU A 37 -10.60 7.96 4.51
N PRO A 38 -11.33 6.97 4.99
CA PRO A 38 -11.01 6.36 6.29
C PRO A 38 -9.63 5.73 6.38
N ALA A 39 -9.10 5.27 5.25
CA ALA A 39 -7.80 4.62 5.22
C ALA A 39 -6.62 5.59 5.30
N VAL A 40 -6.87 6.90 5.14
CA VAL A 40 -5.82 7.90 5.20
C VAL A 40 -5.50 8.23 6.64
N SER A 41 -4.25 8.00 7.06
CA SER A 41 -3.81 8.32 8.41
C SER A 41 -3.45 9.80 8.58
N GLY A 42 -3.04 10.45 7.50
CA GLY A 42 -2.61 11.83 7.54
C GLY A 42 -1.66 12.12 6.40
N LEU A 43 -0.78 13.09 6.60
CA LEU A 43 0.28 13.42 5.66
C LEU A 43 1.62 13.15 6.30
N THR A 44 2.57 12.69 5.52
CA THR A 44 3.92 12.46 6.00
C THR A 44 4.94 13.09 5.05
N PRO A 45 6.02 13.69 5.56
CA PRO A 45 7.05 14.25 4.68
C PRO A 45 7.93 13.14 4.13
N LEU A 46 8.01 13.07 2.82
CA LEU A 46 8.90 12.16 2.11
C LEU A 46 9.46 12.90 0.91
N ARG A 47 10.76 12.77 0.70
CA ARG A 47 11.45 13.35 -0.45
C ARG A 47 11.18 14.85 -0.60
N GLY A 48 11.11 15.57 0.51
CA GLY A 48 10.93 17.00 0.49
C GLY A 48 9.53 17.49 0.22
N ARG A 49 8.54 16.61 0.28
CA ARG A 49 7.14 17.00 0.07
C ARG A 49 6.24 16.21 1.03
N LEU A 50 5.06 16.75 1.26
CA LEU A 50 4.05 16.05 2.05
C LEU A 50 3.24 15.17 1.14
N VAL A 51 3.12 13.89 1.51
CA VAL A 51 2.32 12.92 0.75
C VAL A 51 1.31 12.28 1.69
N PRO A 52 0.15 11.87 1.15
CA PRO A 52 -0.83 11.15 1.96
C PRO A 52 -0.24 9.83 2.46
N LEU A 53 -0.45 9.56 3.74
CA LEU A 53 -0.09 8.27 4.34
C LEU A 53 -1.35 7.43 4.40
N ILE A 54 -1.36 6.32 3.69
CA ILE A 54 -2.53 5.48 3.53
C ILE A 54 -2.21 4.09 4.04
N HIS A 55 -3.05 3.59 4.96
CA HIS A 55 -2.89 2.22 5.45
C HIS A 55 -3.34 1.27 4.34
N LEU A 56 -2.42 0.43 3.85
CA LEU A 56 -2.68 -0.37 2.66
C LEU A 56 -3.89 -1.29 2.80
N ALA A 57 -3.91 -2.15 3.81
CA ALA A 57 -5.00 -3.10 3.98
C ALA A 57 -6.34 -2.39 4.17
N ALA A 58 -6.36 -1.32 4.95
CA ALA A 58 -7.59 -0.56 5.19
C ALA A 58 -8.11 0.07 3.89
N PHE A 59 -7.21 0.55 3.05
CA PHE A 59 -7.58 1.14 1.77
C PHE A 59 -8.22 0.10 0.84
N LEU A 60 -7.64 -1.10 0.80
CA LEU A 60 -8.13 -2.16 -0.07
C LEU A 60 -9.48 -2.73 0.40
N THR A 61 -9.69 -2.79 1.70
CA THR A 61 -10.93 -3.32 2.28
C THR A 61 -11.99 -2.27 2.52
N GLY A 62 -11.66 -0.98 2.34
CA GLY A 62 -12.59 0.10 2.57
C GLY A 62 -12.84 0.39 4.04
N THR A 63 -11.93 -0.02 4.91
CA THR A 63 -12.06 0.18 6.34
C THR A 63 -11.25 1.38 6.81
N GLU A 64 -11.36 1.69 8.09
CA GLU A 64 -10.62 2.78 8.69
C GLU A 64 -9.18 2.38 8.95
N ALA A 65 -8.25 3.30 8.76
CA ALA A 65 -6.87 3.07 9.16
C ALA A 65 -6.84 2.86 10.67
N PRO A 66 -5.97 1.95 11.16
CA PRO A 66 -5.81 1.79 12.60
C PRO A 66 -5.50 3.12 13.25
N SER A 67 -6.16 3.40 14.36
CA SER A 67 -6.01 4.67 15.03
C SER A 67 -4.57 4.83 15.53
N ALA A 68 -3.97 5.93 15.17
CA ALA A 68 -2.66 6.28 15.70
C ALA A 68 -2.73 6.40 17.23
N ALA A 69 -3.87 6.81 17.74
CA ALA A 69 -4.06 6.91 19.19
C ALA A 69 -4.02 5.53 19.84
N ALA A 70 -4.57 4.54 19.21
CA ALA A 70 -4.56 3.20 19.77
C ALA A 70 -3.16 2.60 19.73
N GLY A 71 -2.47 2.77 18.61
CA GLY A 71 -1.11 2.31 18.51
C GLY A 71 -0.12 3.30 19.01
N GLY A 72 -0.56 4.52 19.10
CA GLY A 72 0.30 5.61 19.46
C GLY A 72 0.26 5.97 20.91
N ALA A 73 -0.34 5.14 21.71
CA ALA A 73 -0.30 5.37 23.12
C ALA A 73 1.13 5.62 23.57
N GLY A 74 2.01 4.99 22.94
CA GLY A 74 3.41 5.21 23.16
C GLY A 74 3.92 6.45 22.46
N GLY A 75 3.02 7.31 22.18
CA GLY A 75 3.45 8.56 21.64
C GLY A 75 3.77 8.52 20.19
N GLY A 76 3.12 7.78 19.47
CA GLY A 76 3.36 7.84 18.06
C GLY A 76 4.83 7.85 17.71
N GLY A 77 5.65 7.44 18.62
CA GLY A 77 7.08 7.38 18.36
C GLY A 77 7.45 6.22 17.47
N GLY A 78 6.49 5.43 17.08
CA GLY A 78 6.77 4.29 16.25
C GLY A 78 7.12 4.70 14.84
N VAL A 79 8.21 4.15 14.34
CA VAL A 79 8.59 4.30 12.95
C VAL A 79 7.66 3.42 12.13
N ARG A 80 7.07 3.99 11.08
CA ARG A 80 6.19 3.27 10.18
C ARG A 80 6.91 2.98 8.88
N THR A 81 6.85 1.72 8.44
CA THR A 81 7.41 1.36 7.16
C THR A 81 6.44 1.77 6.07
N VAL A 82 6.95 2.47 5.07
CA VAL A 82 6.11 2.97 3.98
C VAL A 82 6.72 2.66 2.63
N VAL A 83 5.86 2.54 1.65
CA VAL A 83 6.27 2.40 0.26
C VAL A 83 5.68 3.57 -0.50
N LEU A 84 6.55 4.42 -1.04
CA LEU A 84 6.12 5.55 -1.85
C LEU A 84 5.84 5.06 -3.26
N VAL A 85 4.62 5.27 -3.73
CA VAL A 85 4.18 4.79 -5.04
C VAL A 85 3.48 5.89 -5.81
N GLU A 86 3.36 5.66 -7.12
CA GLU A 86 2.54 6.50 -7.99
C GLU A 86 1.20 5.80 -8.22
N LEU A 87 0.12 6.53 -7.97
CA LEU A 87 -1.24 6.04 -8.17
C LEU A 87 -1.92 6.75 -9.32
N GLY A 88 -2.69 5.97 -10.08
CA GLY A 88 -3.52 6.50 -11.13
C GLY A 88 -2.75 6.92 -12.36
N ALA A 89 -3.47 7.32 -13.37
CA ALA A 89 -2.87 7.76 -14.62
C ALA A 89 -2.07 9.05 -14.46
N SER A 90 -2.42 9.86 -13.47
CA SER A 90 -1.72 11.13 -13.21
C SER A 90 -0.39 10.93 -12.48
N GLY A 91 -0.12 9.75 -11.98
CA GLY A 91 1.11 9.49 -11.23
C GLY A 91 1.15 10.16 -9.87
N ARG A 92 0.01 10.30 -9.23
CA ARG A 92 -0.08 10.91 -7.91
C ARG A 92 0.70 10.12 -6.88
N GLN A 93 1.56 10.78 -6.13
CA GLN A 93 2.39 10.09 -5.14
C GLN A 93 1.66 9.93 -3.82
N VAL A 94 1.68 8.71 -3.30
CA VAL A 94 1.15 8.40 -1.98
C VAL A 94 2.10 7.44 -1.28
N ALA A 95 2.06 7.44 0.05
CA ALA A 95 2.85 6.51 0.86
C ALA A 95 1.91 5.45 1.44
N PHE A 96 2.11 4.19 1.05
CA PHE A 96 1.37 3.09 1.66
C PHE A 96 2.09 2.62 2.91
N GLU A 97 1.40 2.69 4.02
CA GLU A 97 1.89 2.13 5.27
C GLU A 97 1.69 0.62 5.24
N VAL A 98 2.76 -0.13 5.49
CA VAL A 98 2.76 -1.59 5.49
C VAL A 98 3.43 -2.09 6.76
N ASP A 99 3.16 -3.34 7.12
CA ASP A 99 3.80 -3.95 8.28
C ASP A 99 5.24 -4.33 7.97
N ASP A 100 5.45 -4.90 6.78
CA ASP A 100 6.76 -5.36 6.34
C ASP A 100 6.88 -5.28 4.84
N VAL A 101 8.11 -5.11 4.38
CA VAL A 101 8.49 -5.30 2.98
C VAL A 101 9.35 -6.55 2.92
N ASP A 102 8.86 -7.57 2.22
CA ASP A 102 9.53 -8.86 2.21
C ASP A 102 10.61 -8.99 1.13
N ALA A 103 10.25 -8.74 -0.12
CA ALA A 103 11.20 -8.98 -1.21
C ALA A 103 10.73 -8.36 -2.52
N VAL A 104 11.65 -8.21 -3.45
CA VAL A 104 11.31 -7.94 -4.84
C VAL A 104 11.25 -9.28 -5.57
N VAL A 105 10.11 -9.55 -6.21
CA VAL A 105 9.89 -10.79 -6.94
C VAL A 105 9.84 -10.47 -8.44
N ARG A 106 10.70 -11.12 -9.19
CA ARG A 106 10.83 -10.86 -10.62
C ARG A 106 10.09 -11.90 -11.43
N GLN A 107 8.79 -11.93 -11.25
CA GLN A 107 7.91 -12.84 -11.97
C GLN A 107 6.75 -12.06 -12.54
N GLN A 108 6.21 -12.54 -13.64
CA GLN A 108 5.02 -11.96 -14.21
C GLN A 108 3.79 -12.50 -13.48
N PRO A 109 2.89 -11.62 -13.03
CA PRO A 109 1.68 -12.08 -12.38
C PRO A 109 0.77 -12.86 -13.32
N LEU A 110 0.00 -13.77 -12.74
CA LEU A 110 -1.01 -14.52 -13.46
C LEU A 110 -2.33 -13.73 -13.45
N PRO A 111 -3.23 -13.99 -14.41
CA PRO A 111 -4.54 -13.35 -14.36
C PRO A 111 -5.32 -13.71 -13.12
N VAL A 112 -6.21 -12.81 -12.69
CA VAL A 112 -7.10 -13.10 -11.57
C VAL A 112 -7.99 -14.27 -11.91
N PRO A 113 -8.09 -15.30 -11.04
CA PRO A 113 -8.93 -16.45 -11.32
C PRO A 113 -10.39 -16.09 -11.51
N ARG A 114 -11.09 -16.86 -12.33
CA ARG A 114 -12.51 -16.67 -12.55
C ARG A 114 -13.26 -16.85 -11.23
N GLY A 115 -14.28 -16.02 -11.02
CA GLY A 115 -15.07 -16.08 -9.81
C GLY A 115 -14.51 -15.27 -8.67
N GLN A 116 -13.31 -14.75 -8.81
CA GLN A 116 -12.72 -13.83 -7.83
C GLN A 116 -13.07 -12.42 -8.21
N THR A 117 -13.60 -11.67 -7.26
CA THR A 117 -13.93 -10.27 -7.48
C THR A 117 -12.95 -9.39 -6.73
N LEU A 118 -11.86 -9.06 -7.39
CA LEU A 118 -10.83 -8.20 -6.82
C LEU A 118 -10.61 -7.02 -7.77
N PRO A 119 -11.47 -5.99 -7.69
CA PRO A 119 -11.40 -4.88 -8.64
C PRO A 119 -10.09 -4.08 -8.54
N TRP A 120 -9.38 -4.22 -7.44
CA TRP A 120 -8.11 -3.55 -7.23
C TRP A 120 -6.89 -4.42 -7.57
N ALA A 121 -7.12 -5.62 -8.10
CA ALA A 121 -6.02 -6.52 -8.43
C ALA A 121 -5.82 -6.60 -9.93
N ALA A 122 -4.57 -6.42 -10.36
CA ALA A 122 -4.19 -6.59 -11.76
C ALA A 122 -3.85 -8.04 -12.09
N GLY A 123 -3.58 -8.85 -11.07
CA GLY A 123 -3.21 -10.23 -11.23
C GLY A 123 -2.95 -10.88 -9.89
N VAL A 124 -2.47 -12.11 -9.91
CA VAL A 124 -2.10 -12.83 -8.70
C VAL A 124 -0.75 -13.51 -8.91
N ALA A 125 -0.06 -13.77 -7.82
CA ALA A 125 1.17 -14.54 -7.84
C ALA A 125 1.05 -15.71 -6.88
N GLU A 126 1.65 -16.83 -7.24
CA GLU A 126 1.68 -17.98 -6.35
C GLU A 126 2.85 -17.86 -5.40
N GLN A 127 2.60 -18.14 -4.12
CA GLN A 127 3.64 -18.24 -3.13
C GLN A 127 4.02 -19.69 -2.93
N GLU A 128 5.22 -19.92 -2.39
CA GLU A 128 5.58 -21.23 -1.87
C GLU A 128 4.58 -21.60 -0.80
N GLY A 129 4.10 -22.82 -0.85
CA GLY A 129 3.08 -23.29 0.09
C GLY A 129 1.66 -23.14 -0.44
N GLY A 130 1.48 -22.64 -1.68
CA GLY A 130 0.19 -22.67 -2.37
C GLY A 130 -0.72 -21.47 -2.16
N GLY A 131 -0.28 -20.46 -1.45
CA GLY A 131 -1.07 -19.23 -1.30
C GLY A 131 -1.01 -18.36 -2.53
N LEU A 132 -2.05 -17.55 -2.72
CA LEU A 132 -2.09 -16.55 -3.80
C LEU A 132 -1.92 -15.17 -3.23
N VAL A 133 -1.10 -14.35 -3.89
CA VAL A 133 -0.86 -12.96 -3.52
C VAL A 133 -1.45 -12.08 -4.59
N PRO A 134 -2.42 -11.21 -4.27
CA PRO A 134 -2.93 -10.28 -5.26
C PRO A 134 -1.89 -9.21 -5.57
N ILE A 135 -1.75 -8.90 -6.86
CA ILE A 135 -0.90 -7.82 -7.33
C ILE A 135 -1.79 -6.63 -7.60
N LEU A 136 -1.47 -5.49 -7.02
CA LEU A 136 -2.34 -4.33 -7.02
C LEU A 136 -2.39 -3.65 -8.38
N ASP A 137 -3.58 -3.20 -8.77
CA ASP A 137 -3.79 -2.35 -9.93
C ASP A 137 -3.77 -0.90 -9.45
N LEU A 138 -2.61 -0.27 -9.52
CA LEU A 138 -2.44 1.08 -9.00
C LEU A 138 -3.16 2.13 -9.85
N ASP A 139 -3.45 1.84 -11.11
CA ASP A 139 -4.27 2.73 -11.91
C ASP A 139 -5.72 2.74 -11.41
N ALA A 140 -6.27 1.55 -11.17
CA ALA A 140 -7.63 1.45 -10.66
C ALA A 140 -7.75 2.04 -9.26
N LEU A 141 -6.74 1.83 -8.42
CA LEU A 141 -6.75 2.35 -7.06
C LEU A 141 -6.66 3.87 -7.03
N GLY A 142 -6.01 4.47 -8.01
CA GLY A 142 -5.92 5.93 -8.10
C GLY A 142 -7.29 6.59 -8.18
N ASP A 143 -8.25 5.95 -8.82
CA ASP A 143 -9.59 6.50 -8.97
C ASP A 143 -10.32 6.59 -7.62
N ARG A 144 -9.93 5.79 -6.65
CA ARG A 144 -10.58 5.76 -5.34
C ARG A 144 -10.16 6.93 -4.45
N ILE A 145 -9.10 7.63 -4.83
CA ILE A 145 -8.58 8.76 -4.06
C ILE A 145 -9.01 10.10 -4.67
N ALA A 146 -9.43 10.07 -5.89
CA ALA A 146 -9.77 11.29 -6.64
C ALA A 146 -10.86 12.15 -5.98
#